data_949761d7b01590e81513b14dfae1559d
#
_entry.id   949761d7b01590e81513b14dfae1559d
#
_cell.length_a   1.000
_cell.length_b   1.000
_cell.length_c   1.000
_cell.angle_alpha   90.00
_cell.angle_beta   90.00
_cell.angle_gamma   90.00
#
_symmetry.space_group_name_H-M   'P 1'
#
loop_
_entity.id
_entity.type
_entity.pdbx_description
1 polymer ?
#
loop_
_entity_poly.entity_id
_entity_poly.type
_entity_poly.pdbx_seq_one_letter_code
_entity_poly.pdbx_strand_id
1 'polypeptide(L)'
;IEGTVKKSSEILLHEAALKARPDCNAAAHIHAPYLTAYAYCGKDIKLKCSTTFSLVFEEIPCLPYGLPGTIHIADGIEDAIKDHDLILLGNHGCIAVGKTLEDAVKIIEAAEEVLKIYHLTKEIGPVRNISDSDLEELYNNHPGSRRNRYGK
;
A
#
# COMPACT_ATOMS: atom_id res chain seq x y z
N ILE A 1 13.73 22.74 0.15
CA ILE A 1 13.52 22.22 -1.22
C ILE A 1 14.42 23.01 -2.13
N GLU A 2 15.35 22.33 -2.78
CA GLU A 2 16.24 22.94 -3.78
C GLU A 2 15.73 22.53 -5.18
N GLY A 3 15.74 23.47 -6.12
CA GLY A 3 15.34 23.22 -7.51
C GLY A 3 14.42 24.28 -8.08
N THR A 4 14.20 24.20 -9.39
CA THR A 4 13.39 25.17 -10.17
C THR A 4 12.01 24.63 -10.54
N VAL A 5 11.74 23.34 -10.26
CA VAL A 5 10.46 22.70 -10.59
C VAL A 5 9.41 23.07 -9.55
N LYS A 6 8.22 23.46 -10.01
CA LYS A 6 7.09 23.74 -9.12
C LYS A 6 6.73 22.49 -8.32
N LYS A 7 6.60 22.65 -6.99
CA LYS A 7 6.18 21.54 -6.11
C LYS A 7 4.79 21.02 -6.51
N SER A 8 4.56 19.72 -6.30
CA SER A 8 3.24 19.09 -6.43
C SER A 8 2.23 19.76 -5.49
N SER A 9 0.96 19.81 -5.89
CA SER A 9 -0.15 20.17 -5.00
C SER A 9 -0.28 19.24 -3.79
N GLU A 10 0.26 18.03 -3.89
CA GLU A 10 0.19 16.98 -2.87
C GLU A 10 1.49 16.76 -2.11
N ILE A 11 2.36 17.75 -2.12
CA ILE A 11 3.67 17.69 -1.41
C ILE A 11 3.51 17.33 0.07
N LEU A 12 2.42 17.78 0.73
CA LEU A 12 2.17 17.51 2.14
C LEU A 12 1.95 16.02 2.42
N LEU A 13 1.33 15.29 1.49
CA LEU A 13 1.18 13.84 1.55
C LEU A 13 2.55 13.14 1.55
N HIS A 14 3.42 13.51 0.60
CA HIS A 14 4.77 12.95 0.51
C HIS A 14 5.62 13.30 1.73
N GLU A 15 5.54 14.54 2.21
CA GLU A 15 6.27 14.99 3.42
C GLU A 15 5.84 14.19 4.66
N ALA A 16 4.54 14.00 4.89
CA ALA A 16 4.02 13.24 6.01
C ALA A 16 4.50 11.79 5.98
N ALA A 17 4.40 11.13 4.81
CA ALA A 17 4.83 9.75 4.64
C ALA A 17 6.34 9.58 4.91
N LEU A 18 7.19 10.44 4.33
CA LEU A 18 8.65 10.35 4.51
C LEU A 18 9.12 10.74 5.90
N LYS A 19 8.44 11.67 6.57
CA LYS A 19 8.73 12.00 7.98
C LYS A 19 8.43 10.85 8.92
N ALA A 20 7.35 10.10 8.67
CA ALA A 20 6.96 8.96 9.48
C ALA A 20 7.83 7.71 9.23
N ARG A 21 8.53 7.65 8.07
CA ARG A 21 9.36 6.52 7.63
C ARG A 21 10.81 6.96 7.34
N PRO A 22 11.61 7.22 8.38
CA PRO A 22 12.99 7.65 8.22
C PRO A 22 13.92 6.60 7.58
N ASP A 23 13.46 5.35 7.49
CA ASP A 23 14.12 4.25 6.79
C ASP A 23 13.88 4.26 5.26
N CYS A 24 12.97 5.11 4.78
CA CYS A 24 12.61 5.30 3.37
C CYS A 24 13.10 6.66 2.87
N ASN A 25 13.51 6.71 1.58
CA ASN A 25 13.99 7.94 0.95
C ASN A 25 13.11 8.39 -0.23
N ALA A 26 12.08 7.62 -0.56
CA ALA A 26 11.17 7.95 -1.65
C ALA A 26 9.72 7.59 -1.30
N ALA A 27 8.79 8.37 -1.84
CA ALA A 27 7.36 8.11 -1.80
C ALA A 27 6.77 8.29 -3.20
N ALA A 28 5.94 7.35 -3.63
CA ALA A 28 5.20 7.39 -4.88
C ALA A 28 3.70 7.48 -4.60
N HIS A 29 3.04 8.50 -5.16
CA HIS A 29 1.59 8.64 -5.14
C HIS A 29 1.05 8.44 -6.56
N ILE A 30 0.14 7.48 -6.73
CA ILE A 30 -0.38 7.02 -8.03
C ILE A 30 -1.88 6.71 -7.91
N HIS A 31 -2.61 6.88 -9.01
CA HIS A 31 -4.00 6.45 -9.16
C HIS A 31 -4.07 5.13 -9.96
N ALA A 32 -3.47 4.07 -9.42
CA ALA A 32 -3.47 2.74 -10.03
C ALA A 32 -4.90 2.16 -10.04
N PRO A 33 -5.41 1.63 -11.17
CA PRO A 33 -6.84 1.36 -11.36
C PRO A 33 -7.51 0.48 -10.30
N TYR A 34 -6.91 -0.67 -9.96
CA TYR A 34 -7.51 -1.60 -9.00
C TYR A 34 -7.40 -1.08 -7.56
N LEU A 35 -6.24 -0.54 -7.17
CA LEU A 35 -6.05 0.09 -5.85
C LEU A 35 -7.01 1.28 -5.68
N THR A 36 -7.15 2.11 -6.70
CA THR A 36 -8.06 3.27 -6.68
C THR A 36 -9.52 2.83 -6.58
N ALA A 37 -9.91 1.71 -7.21
CA ALA A 37 -11.26 1.16 -7.07
C ALA A 37 -11.57 0.76 -5.61
N TYR A 38 -10.62 0.14 -4.88
CA TYR A 38 -10.77 -0.13 -3.45
C TYR A 38 -10.82 1.16 -2.63
N ALA A 39 -9.98 2.13 -2.95
CA ALA A 39 -9.99 3.45 -2.30
C ALA A 39 -11.35 4.16 -2.46
N TYR A 40 -12.00 4.05 -3.63
CA TYR A 40 -13.35 4.59 -3.86
C TYR A 40 -14.42 3.87 -3.03
N CYS A 41 -14.20 2.61 -2.69
CA CYS A 41 -15.09 1.87 -1.81
C CYS A 41 -14.79 2.08 -0.32
N GLY A 42 -13.72 2.80 0.03
CA GLY A 42 -13.29 3.04 1.41
C GLY A 42 -12.98 1.74 2.16
N LYS A 43 -12.39 0.74 1.47
CA LYS A 43 -12.16 -0.59 2.04
C LYS A 43 -10.68 -0.92 2.11
N ASP A 44 -10.27 -1.44 3.26
CA ASP A 44 -8.99 -2.12 3.39
C ASP A 44 -8.93 -3.35 2.49
N ILE A 45 -7.73 -3.72 2.08
CA ILE A 45 -7.50 -4.93 1.28
C ILE A 45 -6.83 -5.97 2.17
N LYS A 46 -7.49 -7.14 2.31
CA LYS A 46 -6.98 -8.31 3.05
C LYS A 46 -7.24 -9.56 2.20
N LEU A 47 -6.17 -10.18 1.69
CA LEU A 47 -6.28 -11.35 0.84
C LEU A 47 -5.40 -12.49 1.38
N LYS A 48 -6.01 -13.65 1.60
CA LYS A 48 -5.31 -14.90 1.98
C LYS A 48 -5.11 -15.86 0.81
N CYS A 49 -5.45 -15.48 -0.41
CA CYS A 49 -5.39 -16.34 -1.58
C CYS A 49 -4.12 -16.16 -2.43
N SER A 50 -3.26 -15.22 -2.07
CA SER A 50 -2.03 -14.91 -2.80
C SER A 50 -0.84 -14.94 -1.85
N THR A 51 0.15 -15.77 -2.15
CA THR A 51 1.42 -15.82 -1.41
C THR A 51 2.15 -14.47 -1.48
N THR A 52 2.18 -13.85 -2.66
CA THR A 52 2.77 -12.51 -2.83
C THR A 52 2.09 -11.48 -1.93
N PHE A 53 0.75 -11.44 -1.94
CA PHE A 53 0.01 -10.49 -1.10
C PHE A 53 0.30 -10.72 0.39
N SER A 54 0.27 -11.97 0.83
CA SER A 54 0.54 -12.33 2.23
C SER A 54 1.95 -11.96 2.66
N LEU A 55 2.97 -12.20 1.83
CA LEU A 55 4.36 -11.89 2.17
C LEU A 55 4.69 -10.40 2.14
N VAL A 56 4.13 -9.67 1.18
CA VAL A 56 4.50 -8.26 0.94
C VAL A 56 3.62 -7.31 1.74
N PHE A 57 2.31 -7.56 1.80
CA PHE A 57 1.33 -6.61 2.34
C PHE A 57 0.65 -7.09 3.61
N GLU A 58 0.20 -8.36 3.65
CA GLU A 58 -0.74 -8.90 4.64
C GLU A 58 -2.07 -8.11 4.68
N GLU A 59 -1.96 -6.80 4.74
CA GLU A 59 -3.06 -5.83 4.68
C GLU A 59 -2.59 -4.54 3.99
N ILE A 60 -3.49 -3.90 3.23
CA ILE A 60 -3.32 -2.53 2.73
C ILE A 60 -4.48 -1.71 3.29
N PRO A 61 -4.24 -0.83 4.26
CA PRO A 61 -5.28 -0.03 4.88
C PRO A 61 -5.77 1.08 3.97
N CYS A 62 -7.04 1.49 4.14
CA CYS A 62 -7.65 2.61 3.46
C CYS A 62 -7.96 3.73 4.44
N LEU A 63 -7.31 4.87 4.28
CA LEU A 63 -7.60 6.07 5.07
C LEU A 63 -8.89 6.74 4.59
N PRO A 64 -9.58 7.47 5.47
CA PRO A 64 -10.70 8.32 5.07
C PRO A 64 -10.32 9.33 3.99
N TYR A 65 -11.33 9.89 3.32
CA TYR A 65 -11.11 10.97 2.35
C TYR A 65 -10.47 12.20 3.00
N GLY A 66 -9.37 12.65 2.43
CA GLY A 66 -8.72 13.92 2.73
C GLY A 66 -8.75 14.85 1.52
N LEU A 67 -9.05 16.13 1.70
CA LEU A 67 -9.16 17.09 0.60
C LEU A 67 -7.80 17.33 -0.07
N PRO A 68 -7.62 16.97 -1.36
CA PRO A 68 -6.39 17.20 -2.08
C PRO A 68 -5.95 18.67 -2.09
N GLY A 69 -4.64 18.92 -2.06
CA GLY A 69 -4.09 20.27 -2.03
C GLY A 69 -4.16 20.97 -0.67
N THR A 70 -4.69 20.32 0.37
CA THR A 70 -4.73 20.82 1.74
C THR A 70 -3.97 19.89 2.69
N ILE A 71 -3.79 20.30 3.94
CA ILE A 71 -3.16 19.45 4.97
C ILE A 71 -3.95 18.17 5.23
N HIS A 72 -5.26 18.20 5.02
CA HIS A 72 -6.15 17.06 5.26
C HIS A 72 -5.89 15.86 4.36
N ILE A 73 -5.17 16.03 3.22
CA ILE A 73 -4.73 14.89 2.41
C ILE A 73 -3.78 13.95 3.19
N ALA A 74 -3.12 14.48 4.21
CA ALA A 74 -2.15 13.74 5.03
C ALA A 74 -2.74 13.21 6.35
N ASP A 75 -4.02 13.45 6.62
CA ASP A 75 -4.65 13.01 7.88
C ASP A 75 -4.57 11.47 8.01
N GLY A 76 -3.98 11.00 9.13
CA GLY A 76 -3.79 9.57 9.43
C GLY A 76 -2.60 8.90 8.74
N ILE A 77 -1.93 9.56 7.79
CA ILE A 77 -0.77 8.98 7.07
C ILE A 77 0.34 8.58 8.04
N GLU A 78 0.71 9.48 8.96
CA GLU A 78 1.84 9.26 9.86
C GLU A 78 1.68 7.98 10.71
N ASP A 79 0.47 7.66 11.12
CA ASP A 79 0.21 6.46 11.91
C ASP A 79 0.12 5.21 11.05
N ALA A 80 -0.60 5.27 9.93
CA ALA A 80 -0.79 4.12 9.08
C ALA A 80 0.50 3.67 8.36
N ILE A 81 1.34 4.62 7.89
CA ILE A 81 2.54 4.31 7.11
C ILE A 81 3.68 3.71 7.95
N LYS A 82 3.65 3.83 9.28
CA LYS A 82 4.67 3.24 10.18
C LYS A 82 4.78 1.74 10.01
N ASP A 83 3.65 1.07 9.85
CA ASP A 83 3.55 -0.38 9.78
C ASP A 83 3.21 -0.89 8.35
N HIS A 84 3.10 0.01 7.36
CA HIS A 84 2.72 -0.34 5.99
C HIS A 84 3.58 0.39 4.96
N ASP A 85 3.95 -0.32 3.89
CA ASP A 85 4.71 0.29 2.79
C ASP A 85 3.78 0.86 1.70
N LEU A 86 2.47 0.56 1.76
CA LEU A 86 1.43 1.00 0.83
C LEU A 86 0.13 1.28 1.58
N ILE A 87 -0.51 2.41 1.27
CA ILE A 87 -1.77 2.85 1.88
C ILE A 87 -2.70 3.35 0.78
N LEU A 88 -4.00 3.07 0.91
CA LEU A 88 -5.05 3.66 0.09
C LEU A 88 -5.51 4.99 0.70
N LEU A 89 -5.81 5.93 -0.17
CA LEU A 89 -6.38 7.24 0.15
C LEU A 89 -7.84 7.25 -0.32
N GLY A 90 -8.78 7.29 0.62
CA GLY A 90 -10.21 7.21 0.34
C GLY A 90 -10.66 8.17 -0.77
N ASN A 91 -11.39 7.67 -1.75
CA ASN A 91 -11.88 8.39 -2.93
C ASN A 91 -10.80 9.06 -3.80
N HIS A 92 -9.52 8.63 -3.68
CA HIS A 92 -8.42 9.30 -4.38
C HIS A 92 -7.51 8.33 -5.13
N GLY A 93 -6.65 7.62 -4.41
CA GLY A 93 -5.61 6.75 -5.01
C GLY A 93 -4.83 6.02 -3.94
N CYS A 94 -3.51 5.89 -4.11
CA CYS A 94 -2.64 5.24 -3.13
C CYS A 94 -1.31 5.98 -2.98
N ILE A 95 -0.64 5.75 -1.85
CA ILE A 95 0.74 6.19 -1.62
C ILE A 95 1.56 5.00 -1.13
N ALA A 96 2.76 4.83 -1.68
CA ALA A 96 3.76 3.87 -1.22
C ALA A 96 5.06 4.56 -0.85
N VAL A 97 5.84 3.94 0.05
CA VAL A 97 7.18 4.38 0.44
C VAL A 97 8.20 3.29 0.16
N GLY A 98 9.44 3.70 -0.11
CA GLY A 98 10.54 2.78 -0.38
C GLY A 98 11.90 3.41 -0.17
N LYS A 99 12.94 2.59 -0.14
CA LYS A 99 14.34 3.09 -0.09
C LYS A 99 14.69 3.89 -1.32
N THR A 100 14.15 3.49 -2.46
CA THR A 100 14.26 4.18 -3.74
C THR A 100 12.88 4.42 -4.34
N LEU A 101 12.76 5.33 -5.31
CA LEU A 101 11.50 5.53 -6.03
C LEU A 101 11.08 4.26 -6.77
N GLU A 102 12.02 3.51 -7.31
CA GLU A 102 11.78 2.23 -7.98
C GLU A 102 11.16 1.21 -7.01
N ASP A 103 11.65 1.12 -5.76
CA ASP A 103 11.07 0.25 -4.74
C ASP A 103 9.63 0.63 -4.42
N ALA A 104 9.35 1.93 -4.23
CA ALA A 104 7.99 2.40 -3.96
C ALA A 104 7.02 2.09 -5.13
N VAL A 105 7.46 2.26 -6.37
CA VAL A 105 6.66 1.93 -7.56
C VAL A 105 6.43 0.42 -7.67
N LYS A 106 7.46 -0.42 -7.46
CA LYS A 106 7.33 -1.89 -7.48
C LYS A 106 6.32 -2.42 -6.46
N ILE A 107 6.24 -1.79 -5.29
CA ILE A 107 5.23 -2.12 -4.27
C ILE A 107 3.81 -1.89 -4.81
N ILE A 108 3.57 -0.77 -5.48
CA ILE A 108 2.27 -0.47 -6.10
C ILE A 108 1.97 -1.45 -7.24
N GLU A 109 2.93 -1.71 -8.12
CA GLU A 109 2.77 -2.64 -9.23
C GLU A 109 2.45 -4.06 -8.76
N ALA A 110 3.13 -4.54 -7.72
CA ALA A 110 2.87 -5.86 -7.13
C ALA A 110 1.44 -5.97 -6.55
N ALA A 111 0.97 -4.94 -5.86
CA ALA A 111 -0.39 -4.91 -5.34
C ALA A 111 -1.44 -4.86 -6.47
N GLU A 112 -1.21 -4.01 -7.47
CA GLU A 112 -2.08 -3.83 -8.62
C GLU A 112 -2.22 -5.14 -9.42
N GLU A 113 -1.12 -5.86 -9.66
CA GLU A 113 -1.13 -7.15 -10.34
C GLU A 113 -1.93 -8.22 -9.57
N VAL A 114 -1.71 -8.33 -8.26
CA VAL A 114 -2.46 -9.28 -7.42
C VAL A 114 -3.95 -8.95 -7.44
N LEU A 115 -4.32 -7.68 -7.34
CA LEU A 115 -5.72 -7.26 -7.37
C LEU A 115 -6.37 -7.51 -8.75
N LYS A 116 -5.65 -7.28 -9.82
CA LYS A 116 -6.10 -7.63 -11.19
C LYS A 116 -6.43 -9.12 -11.28
N ILE A 117 -5.51 -9.98 -10.83
CA ILE A 117 -5.73 -11.44 -10.82
C ILE A 117 -6.93 -11.78 -9.92
N TYR A 118 -7.00 -11.21 -8.73
CA TYR A 118 -8.12 -11.44 -7.79
C TYR A 118 -9.46 -11.06 -8.41
N HIS A 119 -9.55 -9.98 -9.17
CA HIS A 119 -10.78 -9.58 -9.86
C HIS A 119 -11.16 -10.57 -10.98
N LEU A 120 -10.17 -11.11 -11.71
CA LEU A 120 -10.42 -12.14 -12.74
C LEU A 120 -11.00 -13.44 -12.14
N THR A 121 -10.69 -13.77 -10.89
CA THR A 121 -11.24 -14.97 -10.25
C THR A 121 -12.75 -14.94 -10.11
N LYS A 122 -13.38 -13.75 -10.06
CA LYS A 122 -14.84 -13.61 -9.98
C LYS A 122 -15.57 -14.23 -11.18
N GLU A 123 -14.91 -14.25 -12.34
CA GLU A 123 -15.43 -14.88 -13.57
C GLU A 123 -15.20 -16.41 -13.60
N ILE A 124 -14.28 -16.91 -12.77
CA ILE A 124 -13.87 -18.32 -12.76
C ILE A 124 -14.60 -19.11 -11.67
N GLY A 125 -14.76 -18.51 -10.48
CA GLY A 125 -15.43 -19.16 -9.36
C GLY A 125 -14.94 -18.66 -7.99
N PRO A 126 -15.37 -19.31 -6.91
CA PRO A 126 -14.98 -18.86 -5.56
C PRO A 126 -13.49 -19.02 -5.32
N VAL A 127 -12.88 -17.99 -4.75
CA VAL A 127 -11.48 -17.97 -4.38
C VAL A 127 -11.21 -18.97 -3.24
N ARG A 128 -10.12 -19.72 -3.33
CA ARG A 128 -9.62 -20.58 -2.26
C ARG A 128 -8.55 -19.81 -1.47
N ASN A 129 -8.77 -19.68 -0.17
CA ASN A 129 -7.77 -19.11 0.72
C ASN A 129 -6.72 -20.16 1.11
N ILE A 130 -5.48 -19.70 1.33
CA ILE A 130 -4.42 -20.46 1.98
C ILE A 130 -4.84 -20.65 3.43
N SER A 131 -4.62 -21.83 4.00
CA SER A 131 -4.93 -22.11 5.42
C SER A 131 -4.04 -21.30 6.36
N ASP A 132 -4.51 -21.05 7.58
CA ASP A 132 -3.71 -20.30 8.56
C ASP A 132 -2.41 -21.05 8.91
N SER A 133 -2.43 -22.39 8.94
CA SER A 133 -1.22 -23.21 9.14
C SER A 133 -0.21 -23.04 7.99
N ASP A 134 -0.68 -23.05 6.74
CA ASP A 134 0.20 -22.87 5.59
C ASP A 134 0.75 -21.44 5.50
N LEU A 135 -0.03 -20.45 5.92
CA LEU A 135 0.44 -19.06 6.05
C LEU A 135 1.51 -18.91 7.11
N GLU A 136 1.37 -19.57 8.26
CA GLU A 136 2.41 -19.58 9.30
C GLU A 136 3.71 -20.21 8.79
N GLU A 137 3.61 -21.35 8.08
CA GLU A 137 4.77 -21.98 7.45
C GLU A 137 5.41 -21.07 6.40
N LEU A 138 4.59 -20.39 5.58
CA LEU A 138 5.04 -19.41 4.59
C LEU A 138 5.86 -18.27 5.24
N TYR A 139 5.36 -17.69 6.33
CA TYR A 139 6.05 -16.60 7.03
C TYR A 139 7.34 -17.08 7.70
N ASN A 140 7.35 -18.26 8.29
CA ASN A 140 8.54 -18.85 8.92
C ASN A 140 9.67 -19.09 7.91
N ASN A 141 9.32 -19.46 6.68
CA ASN A 141 10.29 -19.67 5.59
C ASN A 141 10.72 -18.38 4.88
N HIS A 142 10.07 -17.23 5.20
CA HIS A 142 10.37 -15.93 4.56
C HIS A 142 10.62 -14.84 5.60
N PRO A 143 11.81 -14.79 6.22
CA PRO A 143 12.14 -13.81 7.28
C PRO A 143 12.03 -12.36 6.82
N GLY A 144 12.10 -12.09 5.52
CA GLY A 144 11.89 -10.75 4.92
C GLY A 144 10.42 -10.37 4.70
N SER A 145 9.46 -11.23 5.05
CA SER A 145 8.03 -10.90 4.92
C SER A 145 7.65 -9.68 5.75
N ARG A 146 6.57 -8.99 5.35
CA ARG A 146 6.06 -7.84 6.09
C ARG A 146 5.82 -8.16 7.57
N ARG A 147 5.15 -9.28 7.85
CA ARG A 147 4.89 -9.74 9.21
C ARG A 147 6.15 -9.81 10.07
N ASN A 148 7.22 -10.37 9.52
CA ASN A 148 8.50 -10.50 10.24
C ASN A 148 9.24 -9.17 10.38
N ARG A 149 9.02 -8.20 9.46
CA ARG A 149 9.62 -6.86 9.52
C ARG A 149 8.96 -5.97 10.57
N TYR A 150 7.65 -6.04 10.72
CA TYR A 150 6.87 -5.14 11.59
C TYR A 150 6.34 -5.78 12.87
N GLY A 151 6.63 -7.07 13.11
CA GLY A 151 6.47 -7.72 14.42
C GLY A 151 5.01 -7.89 14.90
N LYS A 152 4.08 -8.15 14.00
CA LYS A 152 2.68 -8.46 14.36
C LYS A 152 2.26 -9.82 13.87
#